data_96771f9649e8c41817af96e019cbf1e4
#
_entry.id   96771f9649e8c41817af96e019cbf1e4
#
_cell.length_a   1.000
_cell.length_b   1.000
_cell.length_c   1.000
_cell.angle_alpha   90.00
_cell.angle_beta   90.00
_cell.angle_gamma   90.00
#
_symmetry.space_group_name_H-M   'P 1'
#
loop_
_entity.id
_entity.type
_entity.pdbx_description
1 polymer ?
#
loop_
_entity_poly.entity_id
_entity_poly.type
_entity_poly.pdbx_seq_one_letter_code
_entity_poly.pdbx_strand_id
1 'polypeptide(L)'
;MSVARGSTKLNPVVDRVSALILPIVTDLGLELYDVEYQGGILRVVVDTPTGGPAGVNMESIALITRLISREFDHSDPVPGHYTLEVTSPGLERSLRVPKHHF
;
A
#
# COMPACT_ATOMS: atom_id res chain seq x y z
N MET A 1 4.54 -16.70 -4.73
CA MET A 1 4.76 -16.25 -4.42
C MET A 1 5.76 -15.89 -4.16
N SER A 2 6.13 -15.45 -4.12
CA SER A 2 7.04 -15.13 -4.05
C SER A 2 7.55 -14.82 -3.18
N VAL A 3 7.85 -14.66 -2.88
CA VAL A 3 8.22 -14.36 -2.12
C VAL A 3 9.25 -14.17 -1.63
N ALA A 4 9.73 -14.25 -1.91
CA ALA A 4 10.81 -14.27 -1.51
C ALA A 4 11.40 -13.13 -1.32
N ARG A 5 11.36 -12.40 -1.91
CA ARG A 5 11.87 -11.39 -1.78
C ARG A 5 12.65 -11.19 -0.68
N GLY A 6 13.34 -11.82 -0.38
CA GLY A 6 14.20 -11.67 0.53
C GLY A 6 13.73 -11.60 1.85
N SER A 7 12.75 -11.93 1.99
CA SER A 7 12.35 -11.81 3.15
C SER A 7 12.60 -12.85 3.97
N THR A 8 13.61 -12.97 4.35
CA THR A 8 13.86 -13.90 5.31
C THR A 8 13.22 -13.49 6.55
N LYS A 9 12.76 -12.27 6.69
CA LYS A 9 12.13 -11.94 7.85
C LYS A 9 10.71 -11.89 7.63
N LEU A 10 9.94 -12.56 8.40
CA LEU A 10 8.52 -12.49 8.36
C LEU A 10 8.07 -11.25 9.08
N ASN A 11 7.21 -10.52 8.49
CA ASN A 11 6.66 -9.34 9.13
C ASN A 11 5.15 -9.47 9.13
N PRO A 12 4.56 -9.80 10.27
CA PRO A 12 3.12 -9.99 10.33
C PRO A 12 2.32 -8.76 9.93
N VAL A 13 2.85 -7.57 10.19
CA VAL A 13 2.16 -6.36 9.81
C VAL A 13 2.10 -6.27 8.29
N VAL A 14 3.22 -6.50 7.62
CA VAL A 14 3.26 -6.44 6.16
C VAL A 14 2.33 -7.48 5.55
N ASP A 15 2.31 -8.68 6.09
CA ASP A 15 1.45 -9.74 5.60
C ASP A 15 -0.01 -9.37 5.74
N ARG A 16 -0.38 -8.85 6.90
CA ARG A 16 -1.76 -8.49 7.16
C ARG A 16 -2.20 -7.32 6.27
N VAL A 17 -1.34 -6.33 6.15
CA VAL A 17 -1.61 -5.17 5.32
C VAL A 17 -1.75 -5.58 3.86
N SER A 18 -0.85 -6.42 3.38
CA SER A 18 -0.89 -6.86 1.99
C SER A 18 -2.21 -7.57 1.69
N ALA A 19 -2.65 -8.41 2.61
CA ALA A 19 -3.91 -9.13 2.41
C ALA A 19 -5.10 -8.18 2.35
N LEU A 20 -5.07 -7.09 3.11
CA LEU A 20 -6.16 -6.13 3.10
C LEU A 20 -6.13 -5.25 1.86
N ILE A 21 -4.95 -4.90 1.40
CA ILE A 21 -4.80 -3.98 0.29
C ILE A 21 -5.00 -4.64 -1.05
N LEU A 22 -4.62 -5.89 -1.18
CA LEU A 22 -4.63 -6.58 -2.47
C LEU A 22 -5.98 -6.51 -3.17
N PRO A 23 -7.10 -6.79 -2.51
CA PRO A 23 -8.38 -6.69 -3.21
C PRO A 23 -8.70 -5.27 -3.67
N ILE A 24 -8.30 -4.28 -2.88
CA ILE A 24 -8.56 -2.89 -3.23
C ILE A 24 -7.80 -2.52 -4.50
N VAL A 25 -6.53 -2.88 -4.54
CA VAL A 25 -5.68 -2.56 -5.68
C VAL A 25 -6.16 -3.29 -6.91
N THR A 26 -6.50 -4.56 -6.76
CA THR A 26 -6.96 -5.39 -7.87
C THR A 26 -8.27 -4.86 -8.44
N ASP A 27 -9.18 -4.42 -7.56
CA ASP A 27 -10.45 -3.90 -8.01
C ASP A 27 -10.29 -2.64 -8.87
N LEU A 28 -9.22 -1.92 -8.66
CA LEU A 28 -8.96 -0.72 -9.43
C LEU A 28 -8.14 -0.99 -10.68
N GLY A 29 -7.84 -2.25 -10.95
CA GLY A 29 -7.08 -2.61 -12.14
C GLY A 29 -5.59 -2.38 -12.01
N LEU A 30 -5.11 -2.31 -10.78
CA LEU A 30 -3.69 -2.07 -10.53
C LEU A 30 -3.06 -3.29 -9.87
N GLU A 31 -1.76 -3.25 -9.71
CA GLU A 31 -1.02 -4.31 -9.05
C GLU A 31 -0.35 -3.79 -7.81
N LEU A 32 -0.31 -4.61 -6.79
CA LEU A 32 0.42 -4.30 -5.58
C LEU A 32 1.88 -4.68 -5.83
N TYR A 33 2.73 -3.68 -5.88
CA TYR A 33 4.12 -3.89 -6.23
C TYR A 33 4.96 -4.22 -5.01
N ASP A 34 4.74 -3.54 -3.91
CA ASP A 34 5.52 -3.77 -2.71
C ASP A 34 4.81 -3.16 -1.51
N VAL A 35 5.12 -3.68 -0.33
CA VAL A 35 4.64 -3.14 0.92
C VAL A 35 5.80 -3.20 1.91
N GLU A 36 6.09 -2.07 2.54
CA GLU A 36 7.15 -2.02 3.54
C GLU A 36 6.66 -1.32 4.78
N TYR A 37 7.12 -1.74 5.93
CA TYR A 37 6.79 -1.07 7.18
C TYR A 37 8.09 -0.86 7.94
N GLN A 38 8.52 0.39 8.06
CA GLN A 38 9.78 0.67 8.67
C GLN A 38 9.77 2.07 9.24
N GLY A 39 10.26 2.25 10.44
CA GLY A 39 10.38 3.57 11.04
C GLY A 39 9.05 4.29 11.19
N GLY A 40 7.99 3.57 11.44
CA GLY A 40 6.69 4.19 11.61
C GLY A 40 6.02 4.59 10.30
N ILE A 41 6.59 4.20 9.17
CA ILE A 41 6.00 4.50 7.87
C ILE A 41 5.62 3.20 7.19
N LEU A 42 4.35 3.11 6.82
CA LEU A 42 3.86 1.98 6.06
C LEU A 42 3.78 2.43 4.61
N ARG A 43 4.66 1.92 3.79
CA ARG A 43 4.73 2.31 2.38
C ARG A 43 4.10 1.28 1.50
N VAL A 44 3.16 1.70 0.69
CA VAL A 44 2.46 0.84 -0.26
C VAL A 44 2.82 1.32 -1.65
N VAL A 45 3.35 0.43 -2.47
CA VAL A 45 3.75 0.77 -3.83
C VAL A 45 2.84 0.03 -4.79
N VAL A 46 2.18 0.76 -5.68
CA VAL A 46 1.27 0.16 -6.65
C VAL A 46 1.71 0.56 -8.05
N ASP A 47 1.32 -0.23 -9.03
CA ASP A 47 1.71 0.04 -10.40
C ASP A 47 0.63 -0.50 -11.34
N THR A 48 0.74 -0.16 -12.61
CA THR A 48 -0.17 -0.72 -13.60
C THR A 48 0.35 -2.08 -14.03
N PRO A 49 -0.53 -2.97 -14.43
CA PRO A 49 -0.08 -4.27 -14.93
C PRO A 49 0.74 -4.10 -16.20
N THR A 50 1.59 -5.06 -16.43
CA THR A 50 2.41 -5.09 -17.62
C THR A 50 1.54 -4.98 -18.85
N GLY A 51 1.89 -4.12 -19.75
CA GLY A 51 1.12 -3.94 -20.95
C GLY A 51 -0.01 -2.95 -20.78
N GLY A 52 -0.17 -2.42 -19.62
CA GLY A 52 -1.19 -1.43 -19.41
C GLY A 52 -0.84 -0.13 -20.11
N PRO A 53 -1.81 0.71 -20.30
CA PRO A 53 -1.58 1.94 -21.02
C PRO A 53 -0.76 2.91 -20.20
N ALA A 54 -1.24 3.92 -19.71
CA ALA A 54 -0.46 4.89 -19.01
C ALA A 54 -0.19 4.41 -17.61
N GLY A 55 0.76 4.94 -16.98
CA GLY A 55 1.05 4.59 -15.62
C GLY A 55 0.03 5.12 -14.65
N VAL A 56 0.29 4.91 -13.39
CA VAL A 56 -0.57 5.38 -12.33
C VAL A 56 -0.44 6.89 -12.23
N ASN A 57 -1.55 7.59 -12.08
CA ASN A 57 -1.51 9.04 -11.91
C ASN A 57 -1.91 9.41 -10.49
N MET A 58 -1.81 10.69 -10.17
CA MET A 58 -2.08 11.14 -8.81
C MET A 58 -3.54 10.95 -8.41
N GLU A 59 -4.45 10.98 -9.35
CA GLU A 59 -5.83 10.73 -9.04
C GLU A 59 -6.04 9.30 -8.59
N SER A 60 -5.39 8.36 -9.25
CA SER A 60 -5.45 6.96 -8.84
C SER A 60 -4.85 6.77 -7.46
N ILE A 61 -3.73 7.42 -7.21
CA ILE A 61 -3.07 7.33 -5.91
C ILE A 61 -3.97 7.91 -4.83
N ALA A 62 -4.64 9.02 -5.10
CA ALA A 62 -5.53 9.63 -4.13
C ALA A 62 -6.71 8.71 -3.81
N LEU A 63 -7.27 8.09 -4.83
CA LEU A 63 -8.37 7.17 -4.63
C LEU A 63 -7.95 5.95 -3.83
N ILE A 64 -6.82 5.35 -4.20
CA ILE A 64 -6.32 4.19 -3.49
C ILE A 64 -6.01 4.54 -2.04
N THR A 65 -5.39 5.68 -1.81
CA THR A 65 -5.04 6.10 -0.47
C THR A 65 -6.30 6.24 0.38
N ARG A 66 -7.36 6.81 -0.19
CA ARG A 66 -8.60 6.96 0.55
C ARG A 66 -9.22 5.61 0.88
N LEU A 67 -9.24 4.70 -0.07
CA LEU A 67 -9.84 3.39 0.15
C LEU A 67 -9.03 2.57 1.16
N ILE A 68 -7.73 2.62 1.07
CA ILE A 68 -6.87 1.92 2.01
C ILE A 68 -7.04 2.52 3.40
N SER A 69 -7.07 3.85 3.48
CA SER A 69 -7.21 4.51 4.77
C SER A 69 -8.52 4.12 5.44
N ARG A 70 -9.61 4.04 4.68
CA ARG A 70 -10.89 3.64 5.24
C ARG A 70 -10.85 2.20 5.74
N GLU A 71 -10.22 1.33 4.96
CA GLU A 71 -10.12 -0.06 5.36
C GLU A 71 -9.29 -0.21 6.63
N PHE A 72 -8.23 0.57 6.74
CA PHE A 72 -7.37 0.50 7.91
C PHE A 72 -8.05 1.07 9.14
N ASP A 73 -8.92 2.05 8.98
CA ASP A 73 -9.70 2.56 10.11
C ASP A 73 -10.63 1.48 10.64
N HIS A 74 -11.03 0.56 9.76
CA HIS A 74 -11.95 -0.47 10.13
C HIS A 74 -11.23 -1.68 10.70
N SER A 75 -10.17 -2.11 10.04
CA SER A 75 -9.50 -3.36 10.37
C SER A 75 -8.32 -3.21 11.29
N ASP A 76 -7.74 -2.02 11.34
CA ASP A 76 -6.68 -1.73 12.30
C ASP A 76 -5.49 -2.67 12.21
N PRO A 77 -4.87 -2.79 11.06
CA PRO A 77 -3.81 -3.78 10.89
C PRO A 77 -2.46 -3.37 11.48
N VAL A 78 -2.27 -2.11 11.79
CA VAL A 78 -1.00 -1.61 12.29
C VAL A 78 -1.24 -0.99 13.65
N PRO A 79 -0.57 -1.47 14.70
CA PRO A 79 -0.80 -0.93 16.03
C PRO A 79 -0.18 0.46 16.18
N GLY A 80 -0.85 1.30 16.92
CA GLY A 80 -0.29 2.61 17.28
C GLY A 80 -0.34 3.62 16.15
N HIS A 81 0.53 4.60 16.25
CA HIS A 81 0.58 5.66 15.26
C HIS A 81 1.53 5.29 14.14
N TYR A 82 1.16 5.61 12.94
CA TYR A 82 2.03 5.38 11.80
C TYR A 82 1.60 6.31 10.66
N THR A 83 2.42 6.41 9.63
CA THR A 83 2.07 7.18 8.44
C THR A 83 1.88 6.21 7.29
N LEU A 84 0.73 6.34 6.64
CA LEU A 84 0.47 5.55 5.43
C LEU A 84 1.00 6.34 4.24
N GLU A 85 1.89 5.72 3.48
CA GLU A 85 2.44 6.35 2.29
C GLU A 85 2.10 5.50 1.09
N VAL A 86 1.46 6.08 0.08
CA VAL A 86 1.12 5.36 -1.13
C VAL A 86 1.84 6.01 -2.29
N THR A 87 2.49 5.21 -3.10
CA THR A 87 3.29 5.72 -4.19
C THR A 87 3.30 4.73 -5.35
N SER A 88 3.92 5.12 -6.44
CA SER A 88 4.09 4.27 -7.60
C SER A 88 5.46 4.56 -8.20
N PRO A 89 6.11 3.55 -8.79
CA PRO A 89 7.44 3.79 -9.35
C PRO A 89 7.49 4.88 -10.41
N GLY A 90 6.38 5.10 -11.10
CA GLY A 90 6.37 6.11 -12.14
C GLY A 90 6.04 7.51 -11.68
N LEU A 91 5.78 7.69 -10.39
CA LEU A 91 5.42 9.00 -9.89
C LEU A 91 6.54 9.58 -9.05
N GLU A 92 6.71 10.88 -9.15
CA GLU A 92 7.70 11.54 -8.33
C GLU A 92 7.16 11.95 -6.98
N ARG A 93 5.86 11.82 -6.78
CA ARG A 93 5.24 12.21 -5.53
C ARG A 93 4.54 11.03 -4.91
N SER A 94 4.38 11.07 -3.63
CA SER A 94 3.59 10.11 -2.91
C SER A 94 2.59 10.83 -2.06
N LEU A 95 1.57 10.12 -1.62
CA LEU A 95 0.62 10.67 -0.66
C LEU A 95 0.88 10.03 0.68
N ARG A 96 0.82 10.85 1.72
CA ARG A 96 1.04 10.39 3.07
C ARG A 96 -0.11 10.81 3.95
N VAL A 97 -0.60 9.87 4.72
CA VAL A 97 -1.72 10.12 5.62
C VAL A 97 -1.32 9.64 7.00
N PRO A 98 -1.26 10.52 7.97
CA PRO A 98 -0.98 10.09 9.33
C PRO A 98 -2.17 9.30 9.87
N LYS A 99 -1.89 8.18 10.50
CA LYS A 99 -2.93 7.33 11.06
C LYS A 99 -2.72 7.25 12.56
N HIS A 100 -3.78 7.51 13.28
CA HIS A 100 -3.75 7.42 14.71
C HIS A 100 -4.73 6.38 15.15
N HIS A 101 -4.34 5.61 16.13
CA HIS A 101 -5.20 4.60 16.58
C HIS A 101 -5.37 4.76 18.02
N PHE A 102 -6.47 4.85 18.48
CA PHE A 102 -6.73 5.07 19.90
C PHE A 102 -7.33 3.88 20.54
#